data_cd297b024068ee4b419670236e73a9b7
#
_entry.id   cd297b024068ee4b419670236e73a9b7
#
_cell.length_a   1.000
_cell.length_b   1.000
_cell.length_c   1.000
_cell.angle_alpha   90.00
_cell.angle_beta   90.00
_cell.angle_gamma   90.00
#
_symmetry.space_group_name_H-M   'P 1'
#
loop_
_entity.id
_entity.type
_entity.pdbx_description
1 polymer ?
#
loop_
_entity_poly.entity_id
_entity_poly.type
_entity_poly.pdbx_seq_one_letter_code
_entity_poly.pdbx_strand_id
1 'polypeptide(L)'
;MPQQKQFKVLLIGDSCIDEYIYGVCERLNPEAPVPILKYGRKETKNGMAWNVRENLRAFGLEVYMLTNSEKITKTRFIDEKYNHQILRVDDERPLKSMESLEYELPKEKYDAIVISDYDKGFITQTKLFEIVFNSRCPVFVDSKKTLLPESNCYVKINENESKLLKSKHDNLIITKGSKGAEYDGITYPGENVSVFDVVGAGDTFLSALVYFYLECGTIEKAIPYANRAAAISVQNFGTYVLTEEDVNLLRGH
;
A
#
# COMPACT_ATOMS: atom_id res chain seq x y z
N MET A 1 16.00 19.29 22.37
CA MET A 1 15.46 19.02 21.01
C MET A 1 13.97 19.31 21.09
N PRO A 2 13.35 20.05 20.17
CA PRO A 2 11.90 20.20 20.19
C PRO A 2 11.27 18.80 20.05
N GLN A 3 10.26 18.50 20.87
CA GLN A 3 9.50 17.25 20.74
C GLN A 3 8.91 17.21 19.34
N GLN A 4 9.33 16.22 18.53
CA GLN A 4 8.78 16.01 17.21
C GLN A 4 7.28 15.73 17.38
N LYS A 5 6.43 16.49 16.72
CA LYS A 5 4.98 16.29 16.80
C LYS A 5 4.65 14.88 16.30
N GLN A 6 4.09 14.07 17.17
CA GLN A 6 3.62 12.73 16.80
C GLN A 6 2.26 12.87 16.14
N PHE A 7 2.19 12.59 14.82
CA PHE A 7 0.92 12.62 14.08
C PHE A 7 0.10 11.35 14.35
N LYS A 8 -1.22 11.53 14.41
CA LYS A 8 -2.21 10.45 14.53
C LYS A 8 -2.92 10.23 13.21
N VAL A 9 -2.96 8.98 12.74
CA VAL A 9 -3.57 8.60 11.48
C VAL A 9 -4.60 7.50 11.70
N LEU A 10 -5.78 7.64 11.10
CA LEU A 10 -6.75 6.58 10.96
C LEU A 10 -6.54 5.88 9.62
N LEU A 11 -6.15 4.62 9.64
CA LEU A 11 -6.01 3.77 8.46
C LEU A 11 -7.23 2.85 8.36
N ILE A 12 -7.87 2.84 7.19
CA ILE A 12 -9.02 1.97 6.91
C ILE A 12 -8.71 1.20 5.62
N GLY A 13 -8.85 -0.13 5.63
CA GLY A 13 -8.58 -0.88 4.40
C GLY A 13 -8.63 -2.39 4.52
N ASP A 14 -8.57 -3.04 3.36
CA ASP A 14 -8.44 -4.49 3.26
C ASP A 14 -7.02 -4.91 3.67
N SER A 15 -6.91 -5.98 4.44
CA SER A 15 -5.62 -6.55 4.87
C SER A 15 -5.49 -8.02 4.48
N CYS A 16 -4.26 -8.47 4.25
CA CYS A 16 -3.96 -9.87 3.96
C CYS A 16 -2.65 -10.31 4.61
N ILE A 17 -2.43 -11.62 4.60
CA ILE A 17 -1.14 -12.24 4.90
C ILE A 17 -0.50 -12.68 3.58
N ASP A 18 0.69 -12.16 3.30
CA ASP A 18 1.54 -12.63 2.22
C ASP A 18 2.39 -13.78 2.74
N GLU A 19 2.21 -14.98 2.19
CA GLU A 19 3.01 -16.16 2.51
C GLU A 19 4.00 -16.44 1.37
N TYR A 20 5.24 -16.67 1.71
CA TYR A 20 6.31 -17.02 0.78
C TYR A 20 6.82 -18.41 1.12
N ILE A 21 6.60 -19.36 0.22
CA ILE A 21 7.09 -20.75 0.34
C ILE A 21 8.27 -20.87 -0.59
N TYR A 22 9.45 -20.99 0.01
CA TYR A 22 10.71 -21.17 -0.70
C TYR A 22 11.06 -22.65 -0.81
N GLY A 23 11.61 -23.01 -1.95
CA GLY A 23 12.09 -24.34 -2.21
C GLY A 23 12.97 -24.40 -3.45
N VAL A 24 13.30 -25.60 -3.90
CA VAL A 24 14.15 -25.81 -5.09
C VAL A 24 13.41 -26.66 -6.11
N CYS A 25 13.43 -26.23 -7.38
CA CYS A 25 12.85 -26.96 -8.50
C CYS A 25 13.97 -27.64 -9.32
N GLU A 26 14.18 -28.94 -9.11
CA GLU A 26 15.23 -29.69 -9.78
C GLU A 26 14.71 -30.58 -10.92
N ARG A 27 13.41 -30.87 -10.94
CA ARG A 27 12.80 -31.76 -11.93
C ARG A 27 11.33 -31.41 -12.21
N LEU A 28 10.85 -31.88 -13.35
CA LEU A 28 9.44 -31.84 -13.68
C LEU A 28 8.69 -33.02 -13.03
N ASN A 29 7.41 -32.84 -12.80
CA ASN A 29 6.50 -33.90 -12.36
C ASN A 29 6.33 -34.92 -13.50
N PRO A 30 6.48 -36.23 -13.26
CA PRO A 30 6.22 -37.27 -14.26
C PRO A 30 4.74 -37.35 -14.69
N GLU A 31 3.82 -36.89 -13.86
CA GLU A 31 2.38 -36.98 -14.12
C GLU A 31 1.84 -35.76 -14.90
N ALA A 32 2.56 -34.63 -14.92
CA ALA A 32 2.16 -33.41 -15.59
C ALA A 32 3.39 -32.50 -15.88
N PRO A 33 3.36 -31.66 -16.93
CA PRO A 33 4.49 -30.79 -17.29
C PRO A 33 4.60 -29.57 -16.37
N VAL A 34 4.69 -29.80 -15.06
CA VAL A 34 4.82 -28.77 -14.03
C VAL A 34 6.06 -29.04 -13.16
N PRO A 35 6.74 -28.01 -12.62
CA PRO A 35 7.86 -28.21 -11.72
C PRO A 35 7.41 -28.84 -10.39
N ILE A 36 8.29 -29.62 -9.78
CA ILE A 36 8.16 -30.05 -8.40
C ILE A 36 8.99 -29.12 -7.54
N LEU A 37 8.34 -28.35 -6.67
CA LEU A 37 9.01 -27.55 -5.66
C LEU A 37 9.26 -28.41 -4.42
N LYS A 38 10.53 -28.72 -4.15
CA LYS A 38 10.95 -29.35 -2.90
C LYS A 38 10.97 -28.30 -1.80
N TYR A 39 10.08 -28.42 -0.83
CA TYR A 39 9.93 -27.45 0.26
C TYR A 39 11.24 -27.20 1.03
N GLY A 40 11.55 -25.96 1.25
CA GLY A 40 12.68 -25.52 2.08
C GLY A 40 12.21 -24.80 3.35
N ARG A 41 11.66 -23.62 3.19
CA ARG A 41 11.21 -22.77 4.31
C ARG A 41 9.98 -21.95 3.94
N LYS A 42 9.34 -21.38 4.96
CA LYS A 42 8.19 -20.48 4.82
C LYS A 42 8.46 -19.18 5.56
N GLU A 43 8.11 -18.07 4.93
CA GLU A 43 8.04 -16.74 5.54
C GLU A 43 6.64 -16.19 5.42
N THR A 44 6.27 -15.32 6.36
CA THR A 44 5.00 -14.58 6.31
C THR A 44 5.27 -13.10 6.50
N LYS A 45 4.58 -12.28 5.71
CA LYS A 45 4.64 -10.82 5.81
C LYS A 45 3.23 -10.24 5.84
N ASN A 46 3.11 -9.06 6.39
CA ASN A 46 1.88 -8.29 6.35
C ASN A 46 1.71 -7.65 4.97
N GLY A 47 0.51 -7.79 4.37
CA GLY A 47 0.20 -7.25 3.05
C GLY A 47 -0.99 -6.30 3.05
N MET A 48 -1.19 -5.59 1.93
CA MET A 48 -2.26 -4.60 1.74
C MET A 48 -2.20 -3.50 2.83
N ALA A 49 -3.32 -3.14 3.46
CA ALA A 49 -3.37 -2.11 4.49
C ALA A 49 -2.45 -2.39 5.70
N TRP A 50 -2.14 -3.65 6.01
CA TRP A 50 -1.13 -3.97 7.02
C TRP A 50 0.27 -3.46 6.64
N ASN A 51 0.65 -3.55 5.35
CA ASN A 51 1.94 -3.02 4.88
C ASN A 51 1.97 -1.48 4.95
N VAL A 52 0.85 -0.82 4.61
CA VAL A 52 0.70 0.63 4.80
C VAL A 52 0.87 1.01 6.28
N ARG A 53 0.23 0.27 7.19
CA ARG A 53 0.34 0.51 8.64
C ARG A 53 1.79 0.45 9.12
N GLU A 54 2.51 -0.60 8.75
CA GLU A 54 3.88 -0.77 9.23
C GLU A 54 4.81 0.32 8.67
N ASN A 55 4.61 0.74 7.41
CA ASN A 55 5.37 1.84 6.83
C ASN A 55 5.02 3.21 7.47
N LEU A 56 3.74 3.49 7.76
CA LEU A 56 3.36 4.69 8.52
C LEU A 56 4.00 4.71 9.91
N ARG A 57 4.03 3.55 10.59
CA ARG A 57 4.68 3.42 11.90
C ARG A 57 6.20 3.57 11.84
N ALA A 58 6.84 3.11 10.77
CA ALA A 58 8.26 3.33 10.54
C ALA A 58 8.62 4.82 10.50
N PHE A 59 7.73 5.67 9.97
CA PHE A 59 7.86 7.12 10.04
C PHE A 59 7.57 7.73 11.43
N GLY A 60 7.16 6.92 12.41
CA GLY A 60 6.86 7.36 13.79
C GLY A 60 5.42 7.84 14.01
N LEU A 61 4.49 7.57 13.09
CA LEU A 61 3.09 7.95 13.27
C LEU A 61 2.38 6.99 14.24
N GLU A 62 1.44 7.52 15.00
CA GLU A 62 0.46 6.74 15.76
C GLU A 62 -0.66 6.31 14.81
N VAL A 63 -0.84 5.01 14.58
CA VAL A 63 -1.77 4.49 13.58
C VAL A 63 -2.88 3.67 14.23
N TYR A 64 -4.09 4.18 14.15
CA TYR A 64 -5.31 3.42 14.42
C TYR A 64 -5.75 2.74 13.12
N MET A 65 -6.07 1.46 13.18
CA MET A 65 -6.41 0.69 11.98
C MET A 65 -7.76 0.00 12.13
N LEU A 66 -8.62 0.20 11.12
CA LEU A 66 -9.84 -0.57 10.91
C LEU A 66 -9.66 -1.44 9.66
N THR A 67 -9.80 -2.75 9.82
CA THR A 67 -9.60 -3.72 8.74
C THR A 67 -10.49 -4.94 8.93
N ASN A 68 -10.58 -5.78 7.89
CA ASN A 68 -11.30 -7.03 7.91
C ASN A 68 -10.81 -7.97 9.02
N SER A 69 -11.74 -8.72 9.59
CA SER A 69 -11.47 -9.81 10.53
C SER A 69 -11.22 -11.14 9.81
N GLU A 70 -11.75 -11.30 8.60
CA GLU A 70 -11.56 -12.48 7.77
C GLU A 70 -10.14 -12.54 7.24
N LYS A 71 -9.55 -13.73 7.29
CA LYS A 71 -8.20 -13.94 6.79
C LYS A 71 -8.20 -14.05 5.26
N ILE A 72 -7.46 -13.16 4.61
CA ILE A 72 -7.03 -13.28 3.22
C ILE A 72 -5.58 -13.75 3.22
N THR A 73 -5.24 -14.75 2.41
CA THR A 73 -3.86 -15.23 2.28
C THR A 73 -3.45 -15.26 0.82
N LYS A 74 -2.27 -14.72 0.53
CA LYS A 74 -1.62 -14.77 -0.78
C LYS A 74 -0.34 -15.57 -0.67
N THR A 75 -0.35 -16.83 -1.12
CA THR A 75 0.79 -17.74 -1.02
C THR A 75 1.56 -17.72 -2.33
N ARG A 76 2.84 -17.33 -2.27
CA ARG A 76 3.78 -17.35 -3.39
C ARG A 76 4.74 -18.50 -3.21
N PHE A 77 4.88 -19.32 -4.25
CA PHE A 77 5.84 -20.42 -4.33
C PHE A 77 7.04 -19.96 -5.13
N ILE A 78 8.24 -20.05 -4.54
CA ILE A 78 9.45 -19.43 -5.08
C ILE A 78 10.55 -20.49 -5.19
N ASP A 79 11.12 -20.63 -6.38
CA ASP A 79 12.39 -21.33 -6.56
C ASP A 79 13.52 -20.45 -6.04
N GLU A 80 14.07 -20.83 -4.89
CA GLU A 80 15.11 -20.06 -4.20
C GLU A 80 16.42 -20.03 -4.98
N LYS A 81 16.71 -21.08 -5.79
CA LYS A 81 17.92 -21.17 -6.59
C LYS A 81 18.00 -20.07 -7.65
N TYR A 82 16.87 -19.73 -8.27
CA TYR A 82 16.78 -18.73 -9.34
C TYR A 82 16.01 -17.48 -8.92
N ASN A 83 15.59 -17.42 -7.67
CA ASN A 83 14.72 -16.36 -7.12
C ASN A 83 13.50 -16.09 -8.01
N HIS A 84 12.85 -17.17 -8.46
CA HIS A 84 11.77 -17.12 -9.44
C HIS A 84 10.44 -17.55 -8.82
N GLN A 85 9.41 -16.68 -8.92
CA GLN A 85 8.06 -17.06 -8.50
C GLN A 85 7.44 -18.01 -9.52
N ILE A 86 7.08 -19.22 -9.08
CA ILE A 86 6.52 -20.29 -9.91
C ILE A 86 4.99 -20.20 -9.96
N LEU A 87 4.38 -19.95 -8.81
CA LEU A 87 2.94 -19.96 -8.65
C LEU A 87 2.54 -18.98 -7.54
N ARG A 88 1.35 -18.38 -7.67
CA ARG A 88 0.65 -17.71 -6.58
C ARG A 88 -0.72 -18.35 -6.38
N VAL A 89 -1.07 -18.62 -5.13
CA VAL A 89 -2.38 -19.09 -4.72
C VAL A 89 -3.01 -18.00 -3.84
N ASP A 90 -4.18 -17.52 -4.23
CA ASP A 90 -4.94 -16.53 -3.48
C ASP A 90 -6.11 -17.22 -2.78
N ASP A 91 -6.05 -17.34 -1.45
CA ASP A 91 -7.20 -17.76 -0.61
C ASP A 91 -7.93 -16.50 -0.15
N GLU A 92 -8.91 -16.10 -0.95
CA GLU A 92 -9.71 -14.90 -0.74
C GLU A 92 -11.16 -15.30 -0.50
N ARG A 93 -11.65 -15.02 0.69
CA ARG A 93 -13.08 -15.20 1.04
C ARG A 93 -13.79 -13.86 0.96
N PRO A 94 -15.10 -13.81 0.64
CA PRO A 94 -15.88 -12.59 0.74
C PRO A 94 -15.74 -11.97 2.14
N LEU A 95 -15.37 -10.70 2.18
CA LEU A 95 -15.24 -9.96 3.43
C LEU A 95 -16.61 -9.45 3.88
N LYS A 96 -16.79 -9.33 5.18
CA LYS A 96 -17.87 -8.53 5.76
C LYS A 96 -17.52 -7.06 5.63
N SER A 97 -18.49 -6.26 5.21
CA SER A 97 -18.29 -4.81 5.12
C SER A 97 -18.26 -4.15 6.49
N MET A 98 -17.65 -2.99 6.57
CA MET A 98 -17.62 -2.17 7.79
C MET A 98 -19.03 -1.94 8.36
N GLU A 99 -20.00 -1.68 7.50
CA GLU A 99 -21.39 -1.45 7.89
C GLU A 99 -22.02 -2.71 8.48
N SER A 100 -21.72 -3.88 7.92
CA SER A 100 -22.23 -5.17 8.45
C SER A 100 -21.62 -5.55 9.79
N LEU A 101 -20.44 -4.97 10.13
CA LEU A 101 -19.76 -5.16 11.40
C LEU A 101 -20.07 -4.04 12.40
N GLU A 102 -20.95 -3.09 12.03
CA GLU A 102 -21.32 -1.92 12.86
C GLU A 102 -20.09 -1.10 13.30
N TYR A 103 -19.02 -1.09 12.48
CA TYR A 103 -17.85 -0.28 12.76
C TYR A 103 -18.19 1.21 12.62
N GLU A 104 -18.20 1.90 13.74
CA GLU A 104 -18.23 3.36 13.77
C GLU A 104 -16.83 3.93 13.61
N LEU A 105 -16.72 5.06 12.90
CA LEU A 105 -15.49 5.83 12.88
C LEU A 105 -15.18 6.33 14.30
N PRO A 106 -13.95 6.15 14.79
CA PRO A 106 -13.59 6.68 16.11
C PRO A 106 -13.81 8.19 16.17
N LYS A 107 -14.35 8.66 17.30
CA LYS A 107 -14.65 10.10 17.52
C LYS A 107 -13.41 10.96 17.81
N GLU A 108 -12.25 10.33 17.88
CA GLU A 108 -10.96 11.00 18.08
C GLU A 108 -10.59 11.88 16.91
N LYS A 109 -9.75 12.89 17.19
CA LYS A 109 -9.18 13.73 16.13
C LYS A 109 -7.96 13.05 15.53
N TYR A 110 -7.94 12.91 14.23
CA TYR A 110 -6.79 12.44 13.45
C TYR A 110 -6.20 13.59 12.65
N ASP A 111 -4.88 13.54 12.42
CA ASP A 111 -4.19 14.50 11.55
C ASP A 111 -4.43 14.14 10.07
N ALA A 112 -4.67 12.86 9.75
CA ALA A 112 -5.09 12.37 8.44
C ALA A 112 -5.90 11.07 8.53
N ILE A 113 -6.68 10.77 7.48
CA ILE A 113 -7.30 9.48 7.23
C ILE A 113 -6.64 8.89 5.98
N VAL A 114 -6.26 7.61 6.05
CA VAL A 114 -5.70 6.84 4.94
C VAL A 114 -6.64 5.69 4.61
N ILE A 115 -7.02 5.58 3.35
CA ILE A 115 -7.84 4.49 2.82
C ILE A 115 -6.97 3.66 1.88
N SER A 116 -6.77 2.38 2.22
CA SER A 116 -6.05 1.38 1.42
C SER A 116 -7.02 0.26 1.04
N ASP A 117 -7.74 0.49 -0.06
CA ASP A 117 -8.88 -0.31 -0.49
C ASP A 117 -8.51 -1.17 -1.71
N TYR A 118 -8.36 -2.45 -1.49
CA TYR A 118 -8.08 -3.44 -2.53
C TYR A 118 -9.35 -4.02 -3.17
N ASP A 119 -10.50 -3.40 -2.89
CA ASP A 119 -11.83 -3.80 -3.38
C ASP A 119 -12.19 -5.26 -3.04
N LYS A 120 -11.83 -5.69 -1.82
CA LYS A 120 -12.16 -7.03 -1.30
C LYS A 120 -13.50 -7.04 -0.54
N GLY A 121 -14.15 -5.88 -0.41
CA GLY A 121 -15.49 -5.74 0.12
C GLY A 121 -15.56 -5.21 1.56
N PHE A 122 -14.45 -4.99 2.25
CA PHE A 122 -14.47 -4.38 3.59
C PHE A 122 -14.99 -2.93 3.55
N ILE A 123 -14.56 -2.14 2.56
CA ILE A 123 -15.05 -0.78 2.34
C ILE A 123 -16.02 -0.81 1.17
N THR A 124 -17.32 -0.55 1.42
CA THR A 124 -18.30 -0.42 0.34
C THR A 124 -18.14 0.90 -0.40
N GLN A 125 -18.72 0.99 -1.59
CA GLN A 125 -18.73 2.24 -2.37
C GLN A 125 -19.34 3.40 -1.56
N THR A 126 -20.49 3.15 -0.92
CA THR A 126 -21.19 4.13 -0.09
C THR A 126 -20.34 4.59 1.07
N LYS A 127 -19.69 3.64 1.77
CA LYS A 127 -18.87 3.94 2.94
C LYS A 127 -17.62 4.75 2.59
N LEU A 128 -17.00 4.47 1.44
CA LEU A 128 -15.90 5.28 0.94
C LEU A 128 -16.28 6.76 0.81
N PHE A 129 -17.41 7.04 0.17
CA PHE A 129 -17.92 8.40 -0.01
C PHE A 129 -18.30 9.05 1.32
N GLU A 130 -18.97 8.30 2.20
CA GLU A 130 -19.33 8.78 3.55
C GLU A 130 -18.10 9.22 4.35
N ILE A 131 -17.03 8.40 4.36
CA ILE A 131 -15.77 8.72 5.06
C ILE A 131 -15.17 10.00 4.50
N VAL A 132 -15.05 10.11 3.18
CA VAL A 132 -14.40 11.26 2.55
C VAL A 132 -15.18 12.56 2.80
N PHE A 133 -16.50 12.54 2.61
CA PHE A 133 -17.31 13.78 2.72
C PHE A 133 -17.55 14.22 4.16
N ASN A 134 -17.51 13.31 5.14
CA ASN A 134 -17.70 13.65 6.56
C ASN A 134 -16.37 13.94 7.30
N SER A 135 -15.23 13.76 6.64
CA SER A 135 -13.93 13.97 7.24
C SER A 135 -13.60 15.45 7.41
N ARG A 136 -12.90 15.77 8.54
CA ARG A 136 -12.45 17.12 8.88
C ARG A 136 -10.93 17.29 8.82
N CYS A 137 -10.24 16.28 8.34
CA CYS A 137 -8.81 16.26 8.12
C CYS A 137 -8.52 15.74 6.71
N PRO A 138 -7.30 15.90 6.19
CA PRO A 138 -6.91 15.36 4.89
C PRO A 138 -7.19 13.86 4.78
N VAL A 139 -7.76 13.43 3.65
CA VAL A 139 -8.03 12.03 3.33
C VAL A 139 -7.20 11.62 2.13
N PHE A 140 -6.48 10.50 2.27
CA PHE A 140 -5.68 9.89 1.21
C PHE A 140 -6.31 8.56 0.82
N VAL A 141 -6.59 8.38 -0.46
CA VAL A 141 -7.28 7.20 -1.00
C VAL A 141 -6.40 6.48 -2.00
N ASP A 142 -6.06 5.23 -1.72
CA ASP A 142 -5.56 4.24 -2.67
C ASP A 142 -6.62 3.16 -2.81
N SER A 143 -7.33 3.11 -3.94
CA SER A 143 -8.44 2.18 -4.11
C SER A 143 -8.46 1.57 -5.51
N LYS A 144 -8.85 0.30 -5.57
CA LYS A 144 -9.06 -0.44 -6.82
C LYS A 144 -10.45 -0.22 -7.42
N LYS A 145 -11.30 0.56 -6.76
CA LYS A 145 -12.61 0.94 -7.30
C LYS A 145 -12.48 1.88 -8.49
N THR A 146 -13.38 1.75 -9.44
CA THR A 146 -13.38 2.59 -10.66
C THR A 146 -14.16 3.89 -10.51
N LEU A 147 -14.96 4.02 -9.45
CA LEU A 147 -15.68 5.23 -9.09
C LEU A 147 -15.16 5.70 -7.73
N LEU A 148 -14.50 6.84 -7.69
CA LEU A 148 -13.89 7.43 -6.50
C LEU A 148 -14.45 8.81 -6.24
N PRO A 149 -14.38 9.35 -4.99
CA PRO A 149 -14.80 10.70 -4.69
C PRO A 149 -14.00 11.73 -5.49
N GLU A 150 -14.69 12.69 -6.13
CA GLU A 150 -14.06 13.65 -7.05
C GLU A 150 -13.28 14.75 -6.32
N SER A 151 -13.63 15.03 -5.07
CA SER A 151 -13.05 16.10 -4.25
C SER A 151 -12.94 15.68 -2.77
N ASN A 152 -12.40 16.56 -1.93
CA ASN A 152 -12.20 16.38 -0.49
C ASN A 152 -11.21 15.25 -0.12
N CYS A 153 -10.48 14.71 -1.06
CA CYS A 153 -9.42 13.73 -0.81
C CYS A 153 -8.31 13.84 -1.85
N TYR A 154 -7.16 13.26 -1.53
CA TYR A 154 -6.08 12.98 -2.47
C TYR A 154 -6.20 11.53 -2.92
N VAL A 155 -6.40 11.32 -4.21
CA VAL A 155 -6.50 9.97 -4.80
C VAL A 155 -5.15 9.58 -5.39
N LYS A 156 -4.58 8.49 -4.92
CA LYS A 156 -3.35 7.89 -5.46
C LYS A 156 -3.69 6.56 -6.10
N ILE A 157 -3.40 6.42 -7.38
CA ILE A 157 -3.59 5.18 -8.16
C ILE A 157 -2.40 4.98 -9.10
N ASN A 158 -2.28 3.78 -9.67
CA ASN A 158 -1.28 3.54 -10.69
C ASN A 158 -1.80 3.86 -12.11
N GLU A 159 -0.89 3.85 -13.10
CA GLU A 159 -1.20 4.16 -14.50
C GLU A 159 -2.24 3.22 -15.11
N ASN A 160 -2.31 1.95 -14.70
CA ASN A 160 -3.31 1.02 -15.21
C ASN A 160 -4.68 1.28 -14.60
N GLU A 161 -4.74 1.59 -13.32
CA GLU A 161 -5.96 1.95 -12.61
C GLU A 161 -6.54 3.27 -13.15
N SER A 162 -5.69 4.24 -13.48
CA SER A 162 -6.13 5.52 -14.02
C SER A 162 -6.90 5.39 -15.34
N LYS A 163 -6.56 4.39 -16.16
CA LYS A 163 -7.28 4.09 -17.42
C LYS A 163 -8.69 3.55 -17.21
N LEU A 164 -8.95 2.99 -16.03
CA LEU A 164 -10.25 2.39 -15.65
C LEU A 164 -11.12 3.36 -14.87
N LEU A 165 -10.57 4.49 -14.46
CA LEU A 165 -11.27 5.48 -13.66
C LEU A 165 -12.43 6.12 -14.44
N LYS A 166 -13.61 6.18 -13.82
CA LYS A 166 -14.84 6.68 -14.44
C LYS A 166 -15.21 8.10 -14.03
N SER A 167 -14.47 8.66 -13.07
CA SER A 167 -14.69 10.01 -12.54
C SER A 167 -13.47 10.90 -12.74
N LYS A 168 -13.66 12.21 -12.79
CA LYS A 168 -12.60 13.20 -12.73
C LYS A 168 -12.26 13.46 -11.27
N HIS A 169 -11.02 13.82 -10.97
CA HIS A 169 -10.57 14.11 -9.61
C HIS A 169 -9.73 15.38 -9.61
N ASP A 170 -9.99 16.25 -8.64
CA ASP A 170 -9.24 17.50 -8.48
C ASP A 170 -7.80 17.23 -7.97
N ASN A 171 -7.62 16.18 -7.16
CA ASN A 171 -6.35 15.85 -6.51
C ASN A 171 -5.93 14.41 -6.84
N LEU A 172 -5.65 14.15 -8.13
CA LEU A 172 -5.26 12.82 -8.62
C LEU A 172 -3.75 12.68 -8.73
N ILE A 173 -3.18 11.71 -8.04
CA ILE A 173 -1.77 11.33 -8.10
C ILE A 173 -1.67 10.00 -8.84
N ILE A 174 -0.97 9.97 -9.97
CA ILE A 174 -0.80 8.77 -10.80
C ILE A 174 0.64 8.29 -10.69
N THR A 175 0.85 7.12 -10.08
CA THR A 175 2.18 6.48 -10.04
C THR A 175 2.47 5.75 -11.35
N LYS A 176 3.67 5.96 -11.93
CA LYS A 176 4.09 5.49 -13.26
C LYS A 176 5.35 4.61 -13.19
N GLY A 177 5.51 3.85 -12.10
CA GLY A 177 6.67 2.98 -11.86
C GLY A 177 7.98 3.76 -11.87
N SER A 178 8.96 3.33 -12.66
CA SER A 178 10.28 3.99 -12.75
C SER A 178 10.23 5.44 -13.24
N LYS A 179 9.14 5.87 -13.89
CA LYS A 179 8.93 7.26 -14.31
C LYS A 179 8.51 8.18 -13.17
N GLY A 180 8.24 7.63 -11.97
CA GLY A 180 7.81 8.39 -10.80
C GLY A 180 6.30 8.58 -10.72
N ALA A 181 5.85 9.79 -10.42
CA ALA A 181 4.43 10.11 -10.26
C ALA A 181 4.05 11.39 -10.98
N GLU A 182 2.78 11.51 -11.35
CA GLU A 182 2.18 12.72 -11.94
C GLU A 182 1.12 13.27 -10.99
N TYR A 183 1.11 14.57 -10.83
CA TYR A 183 0.11 15.33 -10.10
C TYR A 183 -0.08 16.69 -10.73
N ASP A 184 -1.33 17.09 -10.97
CA ASP A 184 -1.72 18.38 -11.61
C ASP A 184 -0.97 18.65 -12.93
N GLY A 185 -0.82 17.60 -13.77
CA GLY A 185 -0.12 17.67 -15.05
C GLY A 185 1.41 17.78 -14.94
N ILE A 186 1.97 17.82 -13.73
CA ILE A 186 3.41 17.86 -13.49
C ILE A 186 3.92 16.45 -13.19
N THR A 187 4.98 16.06 -13.89
CA THR A 187 5.68 14.79 -13.63
C THR A 187 6.79 15.01 -12.60
N TYR A 188 6.73 14.25 -11.51
CA TYR A 188 7.77 14.17 -10.50
C TYR A 188 8.59 12.90 -10.78
N PRO A 189 9.86 13.03 -11.17
CA PRO A 189 10.63 11.87 -11.65
C PRO A 189 10.86 10.84 -10.54
N GLY A 190 10.89 9.58 -10.95
CA GLY A 190 11.31 8.49 -10.07
C GLY A 190 12.83 8.41 -9.95
N GLU A 191 13.30 7.59 -9.01
CA GLU A 191 14.72 7.28 -8.85
C GLU A 191 15.13 6.14 -9.79
N ASN A 192 16.31 6.25 -10.36
CA ASN A 192 16.86 5.17 -11.20
C ASN A 192 17.58 4.14 -10.31
N VAL A 193 16.90 3.07 -9.98
CA VAL A 193 17.40 2.00 -9.09
C VAL A 193 17.22 0.63 -9.72
N SER A 194 17.99 -0.35 -9.25
CA SER A 194 17.78 -1.75 -9.61
C SER A 194 16.52 -2.27 -8.93
N VAL A 195 15.58 -2.79 -9.73
CA VAL A 195 14.30 -3.30 -9.24
C VAL A 195 14.42 -4.81 -9.00
N PHE A 196 14.19 -5.24 -7.77
CA PHE A 196 14.08 -6.66 -7.41
C PHE A 196 12.64 -7.12 -7.38
N ASP A 197 11.76 -6.36 -6.72
CA ASP A 197 10.34 -6.67 -6.62
C ASP A 197 9.54 -5.38 -6.52
N VAL A 198 8.35 -5.35 -7.14
CA VAL A 198 7.45 -4.19 -7.10
C VAL A 198 6.32 -4.34 -6.08
N VAL A 199 6.26 -5.47 -5.39
CA VAL A 199 5.21 -5.75 -4.41
C VAL A 199 5.31 -4.79 -3.23
N GLY A 200 4.19 -4.10 -2.91
CA GLY A 200 4.13 -3.15 -1.80
C GLY A 200 4.71 -1.76 -2.08
N ALA A 201 5.30 -1.51 -3.26
CA ALA A 201 5.84 -0.18 -3.59
C ALA A 201 4.78 0.93 -3.54
N GLY A 202 3.55 0.62 -3.95
CA GLY A 202 2.41 1.53 -3.86
C GLY A 202 2.02 1.86 -2.42
N ASP A 203 2.10 0.88 -1.52
CA ASP A 203 1.82 1.04 -0.09
C ASP A 203 2.88 1.92 0.58
N THR A 204 4.16 1.69 0.24
CA THR A 204 5.29 2.48 0.73
C THR A 204 5.21 3.92 0.21
N PHE A 205 4.88 4.11 -1.08
CA PHE A 205 4.63 5.43 -1.66
C PHE A 205 3.51 6.16 -0.89
N LEU A 206 2.36 5.51 -0.68
CA LEU A 206 1.23 6.09 0.04
C LEU A 206 1.62 6.51 1.45
N SER A 207 2.32 5.65 2.19
CA SER A 207 2.75 5.92 3.56
C SER A 207 3.69 7.11 3.65
N ALA A 208 4.68 7.19 2.75
CA ALA A 208 5.61 8.31 2.68
C ALA A 208 4.90 9.60 2.24
N LEU A 209 3.99 9.52 1.26
CA LEU A 209 3.18 10.65 0.81
C LEU A 209 2.41 11.30 1.97
N VAL A 210 1.73 10.47 2.77
CA VAL A 210 0.97 10.92 3.95
C VAL A 210 1.89 11.58 4.97
N TYR A 211 2.99 10.91 5.32
CA TYR A 211 3.93 11.45 6.31
C TYR A 211 4.51 12.81 5.87
N PHE A 212 5.07 12.89 4.67
CA PHE A 212 5.69 14.11 4.18
C PHE A 212 4.67 15.22 3.89
N TYR A 213 3.42 14.87 3.54
CA TYR A 213 2.36 15.87 3.48
C TYR A 213 2.08 16.48 4.85
N LEU A 214 2.00 15.69 5.90
CA LEU A 214 1.78 16.18 7.27
C LEU A 214 2.95 17.05 7.76
N GLU A 215 4.18 16.76 7.32
CA GLU A 215 5.37 17.55 7.63
C GLU A 215 5.46 18.84 6.80
N CYS A 216 5.23 18.76 5.48
CA CYS A 216 5.50 19.85 4.54
C CYS A 216 4.26 20.70 4.20
N GLY A 217 3.06 20.19 4.46
CA GLY A 217 1.77 20.86 4.23
C GLY A 217 1.26 20.85 2.79
N THR A 218 2.02 20.32 1.81
CA THR A 218 1.61 20.29 0.40
C THR A 218 2.00 18.98 -0.29
N ILE A 219 1.16 18.56 -1.26
CA ILE A 219 1.37 17.31 -2.04
C ILE A 219 2.62 17.42 -2.91
N GLU A 220 2.84 18.57 -3.54
CA GLU A 220 3.95 18.80 -4.46
C GLU A 220 5.31 18.57 -3.77
N LYS A 221 5.41 18.94 -2.49
CA LYS A 221 6.61 18.72 -1.69
C LYS A 221 6.73 17.28 -1.20
N ALA A 222 5.60 16.58 -1.00
CA ALA A 222 5.58 15.22 -0.48
C ALA A 222 5.90 14.17 -1.56
N ILE A 223 5.46 14.36 -2.81
CA ILE A 223 5.63 13.38 -3.90
C ILE A 223 7.10 12.97 -4.15
N PRO A 224 8.10 13.89 -4.18
CA PRO A 224 9.49 13.48 -4.37
C PRO A 224 9.99 12.51 -3.30
N TYR A 225 9.62 12.72 -2.04
CA TYR A 225 9.97 11.80 -0.95
C TYR A 225 9.23 10.45 -1.08
N ALA A 226 7.95 10.48 -1.50
CA ALA A 226 7.19 9.26 -1.76
C ALA A 226 7.80 8.42 -2.91
N ASN A 227 8.27 9.07 -3.99
CA ASN A 227 9.02 8.40 -5.06
C ASN A 227 10.31 7.74 -4.53
N ARG A 228 11.10 8.44 -3.70
CA ARG A 228 12.32 7.90 -3.09
C ARG A 228 12.03 6.72 -2.17
N ALA A 229 11.00 6.83 -1.34
CA ALA A 229 10.57 5.73 -0.46
C ALA A 229 10.15 4.48 -1.26
N ALA A 230 9.38 4.65 -2.33
CA ALA A 230 9.02 3.57 -3.23
C ALA A 230 10.26 2.98 -3.93
N ALA A 231 11.23 3.81 -4.33
CA ALA A 231 12.48 3.37 -4.93
C ALA A 231 13.33 2.53 -3.96
N ILE A 232 13.33 2.85 -2.66
CA ILE A 232 13.96 2.02 -1.64
C ILE A 232 13.26 0.66 -1.55
N SER A 233 11.92 0.66 -1.51
CA SER A 233 11.16 -0.58 -1.33
C SER A 233 11.36 -1.58 -2.47
N VAL A 234 11.41 -1.13 -3.74
CA VAL A 234 11.56 -2.03 -4.90
C VAL A 234 12.95 -2.68 -5.02
N GLN A 235 13.92 -2.26 -4.22
CA GLN A 235 15.25 -2.88 -4.12
C GLN A 235 15.26 -4.09 -3.16
N ASN A 236 14.10 -4.38 -2.54
CA ASN A 236 13.93 -5.47 -1.60
C ASN A 236 12.90 -6.47 -2.12
N PHE A 237 12.97 -7.72 -1.66
CA PHE A 237 12.05 -8.77 -2.07
C PHE A 237 10.77 -8.77 -1.23
N GLY A 238 9.62 -8.87 -1.89
CA GLY A 238 8.29 -8.88 -1.26
C GLY A 238 7.88 -7.55 -0.67
N THR A 239 6.85 -7.55 0.18
CA THR A 239 6.46 -6.36 0.93
C THR A 239 7.60 -5.93 1.85
N TYR A 240 7.99 -4.65 1.73
CA TYR A 240 9.09 -4.05 2.48
C TYR A 240 8.57 -3.00 3.45
N VAL A 241 9.06 -3.04 4.68
CA VAL A 241 8.83 -2.01 5.68
C VAL A 241 10.13 -1.21 5.81
N LEU A 242 10.04 0.11 5.65
CA LEU A 242 11.19 1.01 5.76
C LEU A 242 11.86 0.87 7.13
N THR A 243 13.18 0.78 7.12
CA THR A 243 14.00 0.77 8.34
C THR A 243 14.18 2.18 8.90
N GLU A 244 14.71 2.29 10.10
CA GLU A 244 15.07 3.59 10.68
C GLU A 244 16.12 4.32 9.84
N GLU A 245 17.07 3.58 9.25
CA GLU A 245 18.09 4.13 8.34
C GLU A 245 17.45 4.70 7.06
N ASP A 246 16.49 3.97 6.46
CA ASP A 246 15.76 4.45 5.29
C ASP A 246 15.00 5.75 5.59
N VAL A 247 14.32 5.79 6.72
CA VAL A 247 13.56 6.97 7.15
C VAL A 247 14.50 8.17 7.40
N ASN A 248 15.63 7.95 8.03
CA ASN A 248 16.65 9.01 8.26
C ASN A 248 17.20 9.51 6.92
N LEU A 249 17.51 8.64 5.98
CA LEU A 249 17.93 9.00 4.63
C LEU A 249 16.87 9.85 3.90
N LEU A 250 15.60 9.49 4.02
CA LEU A 250 14.49 10.25 3.43
C LEU A 250 14.33 11.63 4.05
N ARG A 251 14.57 11.76 5.35
CA ARG A 251 14.51 13.04 6.09
C ARG A 251 15.72 13.95 5.84
N GLY A 252 16.79 13.42 5.23
CA GLY A 252 18.02 14.16 4.95
C GLY A 252 18.96 14.25 6.16
N HIS A 253 18.95 13.25 7.03
CA HIS A 253 19.85 13.10 8.20
C HIS A 253 20.90 12.04 7.95
#